data_98f3e5ae53a17d0994cfed4e56a2958d
#
_entry.id   98f3e5ae53a17d0994cfed4e56a2958d
#
_cell.length_a   1.000
_cell.length_b   1.000
_cell.length_c   1.000
_cell.angle_alpha   90.00
_cell.angle_beta   90.00
_cell.angle_gamma   90.00
#
_symmetry.space_group_name_H-M   'P 1'
#
loop_
_entity.id
_entity.type
_entity.pdbx_description
1 polymer ?
#
loop_
_entity_poly.entity_id
_entity_poly.type
_entity_poly.pdbx_seq_one_letter_code
_entity_poly.pdbx_strand_id
1 'polypeptide(L)' 'MKPFNQKLFDAELTRLKEVFPQCYIEAFSPEEFRIADATVTDTECERVAEYIYSSAESTEMWAIVYRGIEYARHKRGLHD' A
#
# COMPACT_ATOMS: atom_id res chain seq x y z
N MET A 1 -10.36 4.00 20.94
CA MET A 1 -9.76 4.21 19.62
C MET A 1 -10.20 5.55 19.06
N LYS A 2 -9.27 6.31 18.50
CA LYS A 2 -9.63 7.55 17.83
C LYS A 2 -10.34 7.26 16.52
N PRO A 3 -11.36 8.03 16.15
CA PRO A 3 -11.98 7.88 14.84
C PRO A 3 -10.96 8.11 13.73
N PHE A 4 -11.12 7.40 12.64
CA PHE A 4 -10.25 7.54 11.48
C PHE A 4 -10.45 8.93 10.85
N ASN A 5 -9.35 9.58 10.49
CA ASN A 5 -9.36 10.88 9.85
C ASN A 5 -8.73 10.77 8.47
N GLN A 6 -9.55 10.77 7.43
CA GLN A 6 -9.10 10.60 6.04
C GLN A 6 -8.17 11.72 5.59
N LYS A 7 -8.47 12.96 5.98
CA LYS A 7 -7.62 14.10 5.61
C LYS A 7 -6.22 13.97 6.17
N LEU A 8 -6.12 13.59 7.44
CA LEU A 8 -4.82 13.38 8.09
C LEU A 8 -4.06 12.23 7.44
N PHE A 9 -4.76 11.13 7.17
CA PHE A 9 -4.16 9.98 6.51
C PHE A 9 -3.59 10.37 5.14
N ASP A 10 -4.37 11.09 4.33
CA ASP A 10 -3.95 11.49 2.99
C ASP A 10 -2.75 12.43 3.04
N ALA A 11 -2.74 13.37 4.00
CA ALA A 11 -1.62 14.30 4.16
C ALA A 11 -0.34 13.57 4.53
N GLU A 12 -0.42 12.63 5.47
CA GLU A 12 0.75 11.85 5.90
C GLU A 12 1.27 10.96 4.77
N LEU A 13 0.37 10.34 4.02
CA LEU A 13 0.76 9.49 2.89
C LEU A 13 1.47 10.32 1.81
N THR A 14 0.93 11.49 1.49
CA THR A 14 1.54 12.39 0.51
C THR A 14 2.93 12.82 0.97
N ARG A 15 3.06 13.19 2.24
CA ARG A 15 4.34 13.59 2.81
C ARG A 15 5.39 12.47 2.72
N LEU A 16 4.99 11.25 3.05
CA LEU A 16 5.90 10.10 2.96
C LEU A 16 6.38 9.87 1.53
N LYS A 17 5.49 9.98 0.56
CA LYS A 17 5.86 9.82 -0.84
C LYS A 17 6.82 10.89 -1.34
N GLU A 18 6.66 12.11 -0.85
CA GLU A 18 7.55 13.23 -1.22
C GLU A 18 8.91 13.10 -0.56
N VAL A 19 8.96 12.67 0.70
CA VAL A 19 10.20 12.54 1.46
C VAL A 19 11.01 11.33 1.00
N PHE A 20 10.34 10.25 0.60
CA PHE A 20 10.99 9.00 0.23
C PHE A 20 10.60 8.55 -1.17
N PRO A 21 11.00 9.31 -2.22
CA PRO A 21 10.61 8.96 -3.59
C PRO A 21 11.22 7.65 -4.09
N GLN A 22 12.27 7.16 -3.43
CA GLN A 22 12.89 5.89 -3.77
C GLN A 22 12.16 4.68 -3.18
N CYS A 23 11.12 4.92 -2.38
CA CYS A 23 10.35 3.86 -1.76
C CYS A 23 8.98 3.71 -2.44
N TYR A 24 8.55 2.47 -2.62
CA TYR A 24 7.19 2.21 -3.03
C TYR A 24 6.30 2.26 -1.78
N ILE A 25 5.33 3.17 -1.80
CA ILE A 25 4.43 3.36 -0.67
C ILE A 25 3.00 3.27 -1.17
N GLU A 26 2.27 2.28 -0.65
CA GLU A 26 0.86 2.10 -0.94
C GLU A 26 0.13 1.79 0.36
N ALA A 27 -1.03 2.38 0.55
CA ALA A 27 -1.80 2.18 1.76
C ALA A 27 -3.28 2.09 1.43
N PHE A 28 -3.98 1.19 2.12
CA PHE A 28 -5.43 1.06 2.02
C PHE A 28 -6.07 1.62 3.28
N SER A 29 -6.90 2.63 3.10
CA SER A 29 -7.65 3.25 4.20
C SER A 29 -9.03 2.61 4.32
N PRO A 30 -9.77 2.90 5.40
CA PRO A 30 -11.16 2.47 5.50
C PRO A 30 -12.01 2.86 4.30
N GLU A 31 -11.68 3.95 3.61
CA GLU A 31 -12.42 4.36 2.42
C GLU A 31 -12.36 3.28 1.33
N GLU A 32 -11.18 2.71 1.09
CA GLU A 32 -11.02 1.64 0.10
C GLU A 32 -11.74 0.37 0.53
N PHE A 33 -11.67 0.03 1.82
CA PHE A 33 -12.38 -1.15 2.32
C PHE A 33 -13.90 -1.00 2.15
N ARG A 34 -14.42 0.22 2.30
CA ARG A 34 -15.84 0.50 2.16
C ARG A 34 -16.31 0.54 0.71
N ILE A 35 -15.40 0.61 -0.24
CA ILE A 35 -15.75 0.39 -1.64
C ILE A 35 -16.20 -1.06 -1.84
N ALA A 36 -15.54 -1.99 -1.16
CA ALA A 36 -15.92 -3.40 -1.23
C ALA A 36 -17.19 -3.69 -0.43
N ASP A 37 -17.31 -3.09 0.76
CA ASP A 37 -18.46 -3.26 1.64
C ASP A 37 -18.68 -2.01 2.47
N ALA A 38 -19.71 -1.24 2.13
CA ALA A 38 -19.98 0.06 2.77
C ALA A 38 -20.34 -0.05 4.26
N THR A 39 -20.63 -1.24 4.76
CA THR A 39 -21.03 -1.44 6.15
C THR A 39 -19.88 -1.70 7.11
N VAL A 40 -18.66 -1.77 6.61
CA VAL A 40 -17.49 -2.09 7.42
C VAL A 40 -17.21 -0.95 8.41
N THR A 41 -17.12 -1.28 9.69
CA THR A 41 -16.82 -0.32 10.75
C THR A 41 -15.32 -0.07 10.84
N ASP A 42 -14.91 0.98 11.57
CA ASP A 42 -13.50 1.28 11.78
C ASP A 42 -12.78 0.12 12.49
N THR A 43 -13.45 -0.50 13.46
CA THR A 43 -12.88 -1.66 14.16
C THR A 43 -12.70 -2.84 13.22
N GLU A 44 -13.64 -3.06 12.33
CA GLU A 44 -13.53 -4.12 11.34
C GLU A 44 -12.43 -3.84 10.33
N CYS A 45 -12.25 -2.57 9.94
CA CYS A 45 -11.14 -2.17 9.08
C CYS A 45 -9.78 -2.52 9.69
N GLU A 46 -9.66 -2.32 11.00
CA GLU A 46 -8.44 -2.70 11.73
C GLU A 46 -8.17 -4.20 11.61
N ARG A 47 -9.19 -5.02 11.71
CA ARG A 47 -9.08 -6.47 11.56
C ARG A 47 -8.77 -6.87 10.12
N VAL A 48 -9.32 -6.16 9.15
CA VAL A 48 -8.99 -6.37 7.74
C VAL A 48 -7.51 -6.09 7.49
N ALA A 49 -7.01 -5.00 8.06
CA ALA A 49 -5.59 -4.66 7.95
C ALA A 49 -4.71 -5.75 8.56
N GLU A 50 -5.06 -6.26 9.73
CA GLU A 50 -4.35 -7.38 10.36
C GLU A 50 -4.32 -8.62 9.47
N TYR A 51 -5.43 -8.94 8.86
CA TYR A 51 -5.52 -10.07 7.94
C TYR A 51 -4.60 -9.89 6.75
N ILE A 52 -4.58 -8.69 6.16
CA ILE A 52 -3.73 -8.38 5.03
C ILE A 52 -2.26 -8.52 5.42
N TYR A 53 -1.86 -7.99 6.59
CA TYR A 53 -0.49 -8.11 7.05
C TYR A 53 -0.07 -9.56 7.23
N SER A 54 -0.96 -10.40 7.76
CA SER A 54 -0.64 -11.82 7.94
C SER A 54 -0.61 -12.61 6.64
N SER A 55 -1.26 -12.09 5.59
CA SER A 55 -1.32 -12.74 4.28
C SER A 55 -0.30 -12.18 3.29
N ALA A 56 0.36 -11.08 3.62
CA ALA A 56 1.19 -10.32 2.69
C ALA A 56 2.55 -10.94 2.40
N GLU A 57 2.84 -12.12 2.93
CA GLU A 57 4.03 -12.87 2.55
C GLU A 57 3.81 -13.59 1.22
N SER A 58 3.04 -12.99 0.34
CA SER A 58 2.75 -13.66 -0.90
C SER A 58 3.96 -13.60 -1.84
N THR A 59 4.27 -14.71 -2.43
CA THR A 59 5.25 -14.87 -3.49
C THR A 59 4.97 -13.90 -4.64
N GLU A 60 3.73 -13.49 -4.77
CA GLU A 60 3.25 -12.60 -5.82
C GLU A 60 3.84 -11.20 -5.72
N MET A 61 3.94 -10.65 -4.51
CA MET A 61 4.54 -9.34 -4.32
C MET A 61 6.01 -9.33 -4.73
N TRP A 62 6.75 -10.37 -4.35
CA TRP A 62 8.15 -10.48 -4.74
C TRP A 62 8.31 -10.63 -6.26
N ALA A 63 7.39 -11.34 -6.92
CA ALA A 63 7.41 -11.43 -8.38
C ALA A 63 7.25 -10.06 -9.03
N ILE A 64 6.37 -9.21 -8.48
CA ILE A 64 6.18 -7.85 -8.98
C ILE A 64 7.45 -7.02 -8.76
N VAL A 65 8.09 -7.15 -7.60
CA VAL A 65 9.33 -6.45 -7.30
C VAL A 65 10.43 -6.84 -8.30
N TYR A 66 10.59 -8.12 -8.58
CA TYR A 66 11.60 -8.59 -9.54
C TYR A 66 11.34 -8.06 -10.95
N ARG A 67 10.09 -8.05 -11.38
CA ARG A 67 9.73 -7.46 -12.68
C ARG A 67 10.03 -5.97 -12.73
N GLY A 68 9.78 -5.26 -11.61
CA GLY A 68 10.11 -3.84 -11.51
C GLY A 68 11.60 -3.58 -11.61
N ILE A 69 12.42 -4.44 -11.02
CA ILE A 69 13.87 -4.34 -11.10
C ILE A 69 14.34 -4.54 -12.55
N GLU A 70 13.81 -5.55 -13.23
CA GLU A 70 14.13 -5.80 -14.64
C GLU A 70 13.74 -4.60 -15.51
N TYR A 71 12.56 -4.04 -15.28
CA TYR A 71 12.10 -2.86 -15.99
C TYR A 71 13.05 -1.69 -15.81
N ALA A 72 13.50 -1.44 -14.57
CA ALA A 72 14.41 -0.35 -14.28
C ALA A 72 15.77 -0.53 -14.98
N ARG A 73 16.28 -1.75 -14.99
CA ARG A 73 17.55 -2.08 -15.66
C ARG A 73 17.44 -1.90 -17.15
N HIS A 74 16.33 -2.31 -17.74
CA HIS A 74 16.06 -2.14 -19.15
C HIS A 74 16.02 -0.65 -19.53
N LYS A 75 15.39 0.16 -18.70
CA LYS A 75 15.32 1.61 -18.91
C LYS A 75 16.69 2.27 -18.86
N ARG A 76 17.63 1.74 -18.10
CA ARG A 76 18.99 2.26 -18.06
C ARG A 76 19.87 1.76 -19.19
N GLY A 77 19.34 0.86 -20.01
CA GLY A 77 20.14 0.23 -21.06
C GLY A 77 21.10 -0.83 -20.53
N LEU A 78 20.93 -1.30 -19.30
CA LEU A 78 21.74 -2.36 -18.70
C LEU A 78 21.05 -3.70 -18.89
N HIS A 79 20.87 -4.06 -20.11
CA HIS A 79 20.31 -5.36 -20.49
C HIS A 79 21.35 -6.14 -21.27
N ASP A 80 21.35 -7.37 -21.08
CA ASP A 80 22.25 -8.27 -21.81
C ASP A 80 21.59 -8.85 -23.04
#